data_692415d2f1d991f587c971c36f939841
#
_entry.id   692415d2f1d991f587c971c36f939841
#
_cell.length_a   1.000
_cell.length_b   1.000
_cell.length_c   1.000
_cell.angle_alpha   90.00
_cell.angle_beta   90.00
_cell.angle_gamma   90.00
#
_symmetry.space_group_name_H-M   'P 1'
#
loop_
_entity.id
_entity.type
_entity.pdbx_description
1 polymer ?
#
loop_
_entity_poly.entity_id
_entity_poly.type
_entity_poly.pdbx_seq_one_letter_code
_entity_poly.pdbx_strand_id
1 'polypeptide(L)'
;MEYSILKSKKYLSKNLELVVIRKEDIQKIRKWRNEQREVLRQDKILTKKEQENYFNTMIMTTFEKKNPEMILFSFLSKNKCIGYGGLVHINWKARRGEISFLTDTKRIKLDSNLEKDFRNFLKIILDIGFNELKLNKITSETFEFRKNIINVLEENGFKKEGILKNHIKTNEKYHNSILHGIFKEKFVKKIDNDQKNILITSISNKITLIDQVRNSSNFNIKIFGGDSNVNCIGKYFVEKFWKMPLIKNLEIEKLIKYCKINKIKYIIPTRDGDLIYFSKNKSILLKNKIFVMISSLKTINFCLDKISFYKNGKKVNLPVIQTSENIQEIKSNKYVVKERFGSGSIQIGLNLTKQNAINYAKILQNPIFQPHIIGEEFSIDGYVTKNKKIQGIVVRKRNLVVSGESKISQVITNKKIEQVFNKIIKNFNFYGHIVIQVLVDSKDKIYLIECNSRFGGGSSLSIECGLDSFNWFIKESLGQKLSKRVKKIPKKTLIRYSKDMFIS
;
A
#
# COMPACT_ATOMS: atom_id res chain seq x y z
N MET A 1 -27.49 -17.74 7.80
CA MET A 1 -27.79 -16.87 8.96
C MET A 1 -27.54 -15.44 8.55
N GLU A 2 -28.48 -14.55 8.74
CA GLU A 2 -28.44 -13.14 8.31
C GLU A 2 -29.19 -12.27 9.31
N TYR A 3 -28.72 -11.06 9.55
CA TYR A 3 -29.54 -10.06 10.24
C TYR A 3 -30.49 -9.43 9.21
N SER A 4 -31.78 -9.47 9.45
CA SER A 4 -32.81 -8.89 8.56
C SER A 4 -32.63 -7.38 8.34
N ILE A 5 -31.99 -6.69 9.28
CA ILE A 5 -31.73 -5.26 9.22
C ILE A 5 -30.50 -4.87 8.40
N LEU A 6 -29.61 -5.82 8.06
CA LEU A 6 -28.39 -5.54 7.31
C LEU A 6 -28.59 -5.69 5.81
N LYS A 7 -27.99 -4.80 5.03
CA LYS A 7 -28.04 -4.83 3.57
C LYS A 7 -27.11 -5.86 2.94
N SER A 8 -26.09 -6.31 3.67
CA SER A 8 -25.09 -7.25 3.17
C SER A 8 -24.70 -8.27 4.23
N LYS A 9 -24.43 -9.50 3.77
CA LYS A 9 -23.87 -10.57 4.61
C LYS A 9 -22.38 -10.43 4.87
N LYS A 10 -21.70 -9.56 4.08
CA LYS A 10 -20.25 -9.44 4.04
C LYS A 10 -19.82 -8.00 3.80
N TYR A 11 -18.91 -7.52 4.63
CA TYR A 11 -18.33 -6.19 4.54
C TYR A 11 -16.81 -6.31 4.43
N LEU A 12 -16.21 -5.59 3.48
CA LEU A 12 -14.79 -5.71 3.15
C LEU A 12 -14.02 -4.46 3.56
N SER A 13 -12.84 -4.65 4.12
CA SER A 13 -11.82 -3.61 4.27
C SER A 13 -10.44 -4.20 3.99
N LYS A 14 -9.84 -3.82 2.87
CA LYS A 14 -8.56 -4.38 2.43
C LYS A 14 -8.63 -5.91 2.27
N ASN A 15 -7.78 -6.65 2.97
CA ASN A 15 -7.75 -8.12 2.98
C ASN A 15 -8.50 -8.73 4.17
N LEU A 16 -9.39 -7.95 4.79
CA LEU A 16 -10.15 -8.32 5.97
C LEU A 16 -11.64 -8.22 5.69
N GLU A 17 -12.40 -9.11 6.29
CA GLU A 17 -13.84 -9.23 6.08
C GLU A 17 -14.56 -9.31 7.42
N LEU A 18 -15.66 -8.58 7.56
CA LEU A 18 -16.67 -8.87 8.56
C LEU A 18 -17.81 -9.64 7.89
N VAL A 19 -18.09 -10.82 8.36
CA VAL A 19 -19.27 -11.60 7.99
C VAL A 19 -20.15 -11.79 9.21
N VAL A 20 -21.44 -11.96 9.05
CA VAL A 20 -22.34 -12.29 10.18
C VAL A 20 -21.73 -13.41 10.98
N ILE A 21 -21.80 -13.33 12.31
CA ILE A 21 -21.15 -14.29 13.22
C ILE A 21 -21.52 -15.74 12.84
N ARG A 22 -20.51 -16.60 12.68
CA ARG A 22 -20.67 -17.95 12.16
C ARG A 22 -20.65 -18.97 13.29
N LYS A 23 -21.51 -19.98 13.22
CA LYS A 23 -21.57 -21.08 14.18
C LYS A 23 -20.23 -21.84 14.28
N GLU A 24 -19.52 -22.00 13.19
CA GLU A 24 -18.22 -22.68 13.11
C GLU A 24 -17.09 -21.96 13.87
N ASP A 25 -17.26 -20.67 14.18
CA ASP A 25 -16.26 -19.88 14.88
C ASP A 25 -16.46 -19.80 16.39
N ILE A 26 -17.62 -20.22 16.91
CA ILE A 26 -17.99 -20.00 18.33
C ILE A 26 -17.02 -20.67 19.31
N GLN A 27 -16.45 -21.83 18.99
CA GLN A 27 -15.50 -22.51 19.87
C GLN A 27 -14.12 -21.82 19.87
N LYS A 28 -13.71 -21.20 18.74
CA LYS A 28 -12.51 -20.34 18.70
C LYS A 28 -12.73 -19.08 19.53
N ILE A 29 -13.90 -18.45 19.38
CA ILE A 29 -14.29 -17.27 20.14
C ILE A 29 -14.28 -17.59 21.65
N ARG A 30 -14.87 -18.72 22.07
CA ARG A 30 -14.82 -19.19 23.46
C ARG A 30 -13.38 -19.30 23.97
N LYS A 31 -12.50 -19.94 23.19
CA LYS A 31 -11.08 -20.08 23.54
C LYS A 31 -10.45 -18.71 23.77
N TRP A 32 -10.59 -17.79 22.85
CA TRP A 32 -10.03 -16.43 22.99
C TRP A 32 -10.62 -15.65 24.16
N ARG A 33 -11.92 -15.80 24.41
CA ARG A 33 -12.58 -15.19 25.57
C ARG A 33 -12.00 -15.70 26.88
N ASN A 34 -11.76 -16.99 26.99
CA ASN A 34 -11.19 -17.61 28.19
C ASN A 34 -9.71 -17.23 28.40
N GLU A 35 -8.95 -17.08 27.31
CA GLU A 35 -7.55 -16.67 27.34
C GLU A 35 -7.36 -15.16 27.65
N GLN A 36 -8.39 -14.34 27.44
CA GLN A 36 -8.32 -12.88 27.56
C GLN A 36 -9.32 -12.31 28.58
N ARG A 37 -9.63 -13.07 29.63
CA ARG A 37 -10.60 -12.65 30.67
C ARG A 37 -10.28 -11.30 31.30
N GLU A 38 -9.01 -11.00 31.50
CA GLU A 38 -8.54 -9.75 32.10
C GLU A 38 -8.93 -8.47 31.30
N VAL A 39 -9.25 -8.61 30.03
CA VAL A 39 -9.67 -7.48 29.18
C VAL A 39 -11.14 -7.54 28.80
N LEU A 40 -11.89 -8.47 29.39
CA LEU A 40 -13.32 -8.69 29.18
C LEU A 40 -14.09 -8.56 30.48
N ARG A 41 -15.38 -8.24 30.39
CA ARG A 41 -16.34 -8.33 31.52
C ARG A 41 -16.80 -9.78 31.64
N GLN A 42 -15.86 -10.69 31.95
CA GLN A 42 -16.12 -12.12 32.06
C GLN A 42 -15.48 -12.69 33.34
N ASP A 43 -16.31 -13.09 34.29
CA ASP A 43 -15.85 -13.52 35.62
C ASP A 43 -15.43 -14.99 35.67
N LYS A 44 -16.00 -15.85 34.81
CA LYS A 44 -15.75 -17.29 34.83
C LYS A 44 -15.26 -17.83 33.49
N ILE A 45 -14.64 -19.02 33.54
CA ILE A 45 -14.28 -19.78 32.32
C ILE A 45 -15.56 -20.33 31.69
N LEU A 46 -15.75 -20.07 30.40
CA LEU A 46 -16.89 -20.57 29.61
C LEU A 46 -16.63 -22.02 29.18
N THR A 47 -17.57 -22.90 29.44
CA THR A 47 -17.61 -24.25 28.89
C THR A 47 -18.09 -24.26 27.44
N LYS A 48 -17.88 -25.37 26.73
CA LYS A 48 -18.40 -25.52 25.34
C LYS A 48 -19.92 -25.39 25.32
N LYS A 49 -20.61 -26.04 26.21
CA LYS A 49 -22.09 -26.05 26.33
C LYS A 49 -22.65 -24.64 26.62
N GLU A 50 -22.02 -23.88 27.51
CA GLU A 50 -22.44 -22.49 27.79
C GLU A 50 -22.26 -21.58 26.56
N GLN A 51 -21.16 -21.71 25.84
CA GLN A 51 -20.93 -20.91 24.63
C GLN A 51 -21.93 -21.26 23.50
N GLU A 52 -22.25 -22.53 23.31
CA GLU A 52 -23.25 -23.00 22.36
C GLU A 52 -24.64 -22.55 22.74
N ASN A 53 -24.99 -22.66 24.02
CA ASN A 53 -26.28 -22.18 24.54
C ASN A 53 -26.42 -20.68 24.31
N TYR A 54 -25.41 -19.89 24.69
CA TYR A 54 -25.40 -18.44 24.44
C TYR A 54 -25.60 -18.09 22.97
N PHE A 55 -24.93 -18.81 22.06
CA PHE A 55 -25.09 -18.62 20.62
C PHE A 55 -26.52 -18.91 20.18
N ASN A 56 -27.10 -20.04 20.60
CA ASN A 56 -28.43 -20.49 20.18
C ASN A 56 -29.55 -19.63 20.78
N THR A 57 -29.45 -19.24 22.08
CA THR A 57 -30.52 -18.54 22.77
C THR A 57 -30.43 -17.03 22.68
N MET A 58 -29.21 -16.47 22.65
CA MET A 58 -29.01 -15.01 22.67
C MET A 58 -28.65 -14.44 21.30
N ILE A 59 -27.71 -15.06 20.55
CA ILE A 59 -27.26 -14.51 19.28
C ILE A 59 -28.25 -14.85 18.17
N MET A 60 -28.62 -16.10 18.00
CA MET A 60 -29.51 -16.52 16.91
C MET A 60 -30.87 -15.80 16.95
N THR A 61 -31.40 -15.58 18.13
CA THR A 61 -32.70 -14.88 18.30
C THR A 61 -32.65 -13.42 17.82
N THR A 62 -31.46 -12.83 17.65
CA THR A 62 -31.32 -11.44 17.16
C THR A 62 -31.38 -11.32 15.65
N PHE A 63 -31.19 -12.41 14.89
CA PHE A 63 -31.12 -12.35 13.41
C PHE A 63 -32.42 -11.88 12.76
N GLU A 64 -33.55 -12.30 13.27
CA GLU A 64 -34.88 -11.98 12.70
C GLU A 64 -35.50 -10.72 13.32
N LYS A 65 -34.91 -10.20 14.42
CA LYS A 65 -35.44 -9.00 15.06
C LYS A 65 -35.30 -7.77 14.19
N LYS A 66 -36.37 -6.98 14.07
CA LYS A 66 -36.34 -5.66 13.43
C LYS A 66 -35.42 -4.69 14.19
N ASN A 67 -35.32 -4.83 15.50
CA ASN A 67 -34.51 -3.98 16.39
C ASN A 67 -33.64 -4.86 17.30
N PRO A 68 -32.62 -5.55 16.79
CA PRO A 68 -31.76 -6.41 17.60
C PRO A 68 -30.94 -5.60 18.61
N GLU A 69 -30.77 -6.11 19.81
CA GLU A 69 -29.97 -5.50 20.88
C GLU A 69 -28.47 -5.61 20.62
N MET A 70 -28.08 -6.55 19.75
CA MET A 70 -26.71 -6.75 19.32
C MET A 70 -26.64 -7.23 17.87
N ILE A 71 -25.57 -6.84 17.20
CA ILE A 71 -25.23 -7.27 15.85
C ILE A 71 -23.75 -7.67 15.87
N LEU A 72 -23.47 -8.96 15.75
CA LEU A 72 -22.14 -9.53 15.89
C LEU A 72 -21.65 -10.12 14.58
N PHE A 73 -20.34 -10.04 14.39
CA PHE A 73 -19.65 -10.50 13.19
C PHE A 73 -18.45 -11.38 13.55
N SER A 74 -18.17 -12.37 12.71
CA SER A 74 -16.86 -13.01 12.61
C SER A 74 -15.94 -12.12 11.79
N PHE A 75 -14.72 -11.88 12.27
CA PHE A 75 -13.70 -11.09 11.58
C PHE A 75 -12.71 -12.03 10.91
N LEU A 76 -12.63 -11.98 9.56
CA LEU A 76 -11.90 -12.95 8.77
C LEU A 76 -10.69 -12.32 8.07
N SER A 77 -9.63 -13.10 7.93
CA SER A 77 -8.49 -12.84 7.05
C SER A 77 -8.22 -14.09 6.22
N LYS A 78 -8.26 -13.98 4.88
CA LYS A 78 -8.12 -15.13 3.97
C LYS A 78 -9.02 -16.30 4.36
N ASN A 79 -10.30 -16.03 4.59
CA ASN A 79 -11.35 -16.95 5.02
C ASN A 79 -11.16 -17.60 6.41
N LYS A 80 -10.09 -17.27 7.15
CA LYS A 80 -9.85 -17.76 8.51
C LYS A 80 -10.34 -16.74 9.53
N CYS A 81 -11.12 -17.18 10.51
CA CYS A 81 -11.55 -16.33 11.63
C CYS A 81 -10.32 -15.93 12.46
N ILE A 82 -10.14 -14.62 12.64
CA ILE A 82 -9.05 -14.00 13.39
C ILE A 82 -9.56 -13.15 14.57
N GLY A 83 -10.87 -13.05 14.75
CA GLY A 83 -11.51 -12.28 15.79
C GLY A 83 -13.01 -12.24 15.62
N TYR A 84 -13.68 -11.58 16.51
CA TYR A 84 -15.11 -11.27 16.42
C TYR A 84 -15.42 -9.94 17.11
N GLY A 85 -16.57 -9.42 16.83
CA GLY A 85 -17.08 -8.20 17.46
C GLY A 85 -18.28 -7.65 16.73
N GLY A 86 -18.69 -6.46 17.10
CA GLY A 86 -19.85 -5.83 16.50
C GLY A 86 -20.35 -4.64 17.29
N LEU A 87 -21.63 -4.40 17.21
CA LEU A 87 -22.37 -3.43 18.02
C LEU A 87 -23.22 -4.18 19.03
N VAL A 88 -23.11 -3.79 20.27
CA VAL A 88 -23.87 -4.36 21.39
C VAL A 88 -24.60 -3.23 22.15
N HIS A 89 -25.49 -3.60 23.07
CA HIS A 89 -26.28 -2.65 23.86
C HIS A 89 -26.96 -1.57 22.99
N ILE A 90 -27.47 -2.01 21.80
CA ILE A 90 -28.09 -1.08 20.86
C ILE A 90 -29.42 -0.59 21.44
N ASN A 91 -29.50 0.72 21.62
CA ASN A 91 -30.74 1.40 21.97
C ASN A 91 -31.29 2.13 20.74
N TRP A 92 -32.29 1.55 20.12
CA TRP A 92 -32.87 2.03 18.87
C TRP A 92 -33.62 3.35 19.05
N LYS A 93 -34.25 3.59 20.22
CA LYS A 93 -34.92 4.85 20.52
C LYS A 93 -33.91 5.99 20.63
N ALA A 94 -32.82 5.77 21.37
CA ALA A 94 -31.74 6.76 21.51
C ALA A 94 -30.74 6.75 20.32
N ARG A 95 -30.87 5.80 19.37
CA ARG A 95 -29.96 5.60 18.23
C ARG A 95 -28.49 5.54 18.65
N ARG A 96 -28.19 4.73 19.67
CA ARG A 96 -26.82 4.51 20.16
C ARG A 96 -26.49 3.04 20.28
N GLY A 97 -25.21 2.71 20.21
CA GLY A 97 -24.68 1.36 20.41
C GLY A 97 -23.27 1.40 20.99
N GLU A 98 -22.80 0.28 21.52
CA GLU A 98 -21.45 0.12 22.05
C GLU A 98 -20.64 -0.84 21.17
N ILE A 99 -19.35 -0.55 20.94
CA ILE A 99 -18.44 -1.44 20.21
C ILE A 99 -18.00 -2.59 21.10
N SER A 100 -18.08 -3.80 20.57
CA SER A 100 -17.44 -5.00 21.10
C SER A 100 -16.41 -5.51 20.11
N PHE A 101 -15.19 -5.81 20.56
CA PHE A 101 -14.13 -6.34 19.70
C PHE A 101 -13.18 -7.25 20.49
N LEU A 102 -12.91 -8.43 19.94
CA LEU A 102 -11.91 -9.37 20.43
C LEU A 102 -11.19 -10.01 19.23
N THR A 103 -9.88 -10.16 19.32
CA THR A 103 -9.07 -10.84 18.31
C THR A 103 -8.37 -12.07 18.86
N ASP A 104 -7.86 -12.93 17.98
CA ASP A 104 -7.08 -14.12 18.33
C ASP A 104 -5.92 -13.75 19.25
N THR A 105 -5.79 -14.44 20.38
CA THR A 105 -4.75 -14.21 21.39
C THR A 105 -3.34 -14.25 20.82
N LYS A 106 -3.07 -15.08 19.80
CA LYS A 106 -1.77 -15.13 19.12
C LYS A 106 -1.45 -13.83 18.37
N ARG A 107 -2.45 -13.09 17.95
CA ARG A 107 -2.28 -11.81 17.24
C ARG A 107 -1.99 -10.65 18.19
N ILE A 108 -2.44 -10.74 19.45
CA ILE A 108 -2.18 -9.71 20.47
C ILE A 108 -0.70 -9.64 20.82
N LYS A 109 0.00 -10.79 20.85
CA LYS A 109 1.45 -10.85 21.14
C LYS A 109 2.32 -10.03 20.16
N LEU A 110 1.74 -9.62 19.06
CA LEU A 110 2.33 -8.71 18.08
C LEU A 110 1.51 -7.40 18.07
N ASP A 111 1.85 -6.45 18.92
CA ASP A 111 1.14 -5.17 19.12
C ASP A 111 0.69 -4.50 17.81
N SER A 112 1.56 -4.52 16.79
CA SER A 112 1.27 -3.97 15.48
C SER A 112 0.08 -4.64 14.75
N ASN A 113 -0.21 -5.91 15.06
CA ASN A 113 -1.34 -6.62 14.45
C ASN A 113 -2.66 -6.25 15.15
N LEU A 114 -2.67 -6.15 16.48
CA LEU A 114 -3.86 -5.76 17.25
C LEU A 114 -4.36 -4.38 16.81
N GLU A 115 -3.47 -3.38 16.78
CA GLU A 115 -3.84 -2.02 16.35
C GLU A 115 -4.35 -2.00 14.91
N LYS A 116 -3.68 -2.72 13.99
CA LYS A 116 -4.07 -2.80 12.59
C LYS A 116 -5.44 -3.46 12.42
N ASP A 117 -5.67 -4.57 13.12
CA ASP A 117 -6.92 -5.31 13.07
C ASP A 117 -8.07 -4.47 13.63
N PHE A 118 -7.84 -3.82 14.77
CA PHE A 118 -8.86 -2.96 15.38
C PHE A 118 -9.18 -1.72 14.51
N ARG A 119 -8.19 -1.08 13.88
CA ARG A 119 -8.44 0.02 12.93
C ARG A 119 -9.31 -0.41 11.76
N ASN A 120 -9.04 -1.58 11.18
CA ASN A 120 -9.81 -2.08 10.07
C ASN A 120 -11.23 -2.47 10.48
N PHE A 121 -11.38 -3.10 11.64
CA PHE A 121 -12.67 -3.38 12.25
C PHE A 121 -13.48 -2.11 12.50
N LEU A 122 -12.88 -1.09 13.16
CA LEU A 122 -13.53 0.19 13.42
C LEU A 122 -14.04 0.85 12.15
N LYS A 123 -13.26 0.83 11.07
CA LYS A 123 -13.67 1.43 9.80
C LYS A 123 -14.96 0.82 9.27
N ILE A 124 -15.10 -0.50 9.35
CA ILE A 124 -16.29 -1.19 8.86
C ILE A 124 -17.46 -0.99 9.81
N ILE A 125 -17.24 -1.19 11.11
CA ILE A 125 -18.34 -1.17 12.08
C ILE A 125 -18.93 0.22 12.27
N LEU A 126 -18.12 1.28 12.16
CA LEU A 126 -18.61 2.65 12.19
C LEU A 126 -19.44 2.98 10.95
N ASP A 127 -19.03 2.48 9.78
CA ASP A 127 -19.81 2.65 8.55
C ASP A 127 -21.16 1.95 8.63
N ILE A 128 -21.19 0.68 9.07
CA ILE A 128 -22.43 -0.04 9.35
C ILE A 128 -23.31 0.73 10.34
N GLY A 129 -22.75 1.11 11.49
CA GLY A 129 -23.52 1.79 12.54
C GLY A 129 -24.11 3.13 12.10
N PHE A 130 -23.31 3.98 11.44
CA PHE A 130 -23.77 5.33 11.09
C PHE A 130 -24.51 5.41 9.76
N ASN A 131 -24.07 4.69 8.75
CA ASN A 131 -24.60 4.81 7.40
C ASN A 131 -25.70 3.80 7.10
N GLU A 132 -25.64 2.59 7.64
CA GLU A 132 -26.65 1.56 7.41
C GLU A 132 -27.70 1.53 8.52
N LEU A 133 -27.31 1.36 9.79
CA LEU A 133 -28.20 1.29 10.94
C LEU A 133 -28.72 2.66 11.40
N LYS A 134 -28.17 3.75 10.85
CA LYS A 134 -28.57 5.13 11.17
C LYS A 134 -28.45 5.50 12.66
N LEU A 135 -27.48 4.89 13.35
CA LEU A 135 -27.17 5.30 14.72
C LEU A 135 -26.66 6.75 14.75
N ASN A 136 -26.89 7.44 15.85
CA ASN A 136 -26.39 8.81 16.08
C ASN A 136 -25.08 8.82 16.87
N LYS A 137 -24.90 7.85 17.78
CA LYS A 137 -23.73 7.77 18.67
C LYS A 137 -23.25 6.34 18.79
N ILE A 138 -21.93 6.16 18.77
CA ILE A 138 -21.28 4.87 19.07
C ILE A 138 -20.29 5.09 20.20
N THR A 139 -20.36 4.23 21.23
CA THR A 139 -19.52 4.30 22.41
C THR A 139 -18.58 3.11 22.53
N SER A 140 -17.58 3.24 23.36
CA SER A 140 -16.68 2.16 23.75
C SER A 140 -16.25 2.37 25.19
N GLU A 141 -16.26 1.33 25.99
CA GLU A 141 -15.60 1.28 27.29
C GLU A 141 -14.30 0.49 27.16
N THR A 142 -13.21 1.05 27.67
CA THR A 142 -11.87 0.47 27.54
C THR A 142 -11.11 0.63 28.86
N PHE A 143 -10.48 -0.43 29.34
CA PHE A 143 -9.69 -0.37 30.56
C PHE A 143 -8.41 0.44 30.36
N GLU A 144 -8.02 1.26 31.34
CA GLU A 144 -6.95 2.26 31.22
C GLU A 144 -5.58 1.69 30.82
N PHE A 145 -5.31 0.43 31.12
CA PHE A 145 -4.05 -0.23 30.74
C PHE A 145 -4.00 -0.62 29.25
N ARG A 146 -5.11 -0.60 28.52
CA ARG A 146 -5.18 -0.90 27.10
C ARG A 146 -4.84 0.33 26.24
N LYS A 147 -3.69 0.95 26.47
CA LYS A 147 -3.27 2.21 25.82
C LYS A 147 -3.31 2.16 24.31
N ASN A 148 -2.93 1.02 23.71
CA ASN A 148 -2.96 0.85 22.25
C ASN A 148 -4.38 0.96 21.68
N ILE A 149 -5.38 0.38 22.34
CA ILE A 149 -6.80 0.45 21.94
C ILE A 149 -7.33 1.87 22.12
N ILE A 150 -7.02 2.51 23.25
CA ILE A 150 -7.40 3.91 23.52
C ILE A 150 -6.86 4.84 22.44
N ASN A 151 -5.58 4.74 22.11
CA ASN A 151 -4.94 5.54 21.05
C ASN A 151 -5.64 5.32 19.70
N VAL A 152 -5.98 4.07 19.36
CA VAL A 152 -6.69 3.77 18.09
C VAL A 152 -8.09 4.37 18.10
N LEU A 153 -8.83 4.34 19.19
CA LEU A 153 -10.14 4.98 19.31
C LEU A 153 -10.03 6.51 19.09
N GLU A 154 -9.12 7.17 19.80
CA GLU A 154 -8.94 8.63 19.74
C GLU A 154 -8.46 9.07 18.35
N GLU A 155 -7.52 8.35 17.72
CA GLU A 155 -7.11 8.57 16.33
C GLU A 155 -8.25 8.39 15.33
N ASN A 156 -9.26 7.55 15.66
CA ASN A 156 -10.45 7.37 14.84
C ASN A 156 -11.60 8.31 15.17
N GLY A 157 -11.35 9.31 16.02
CA GLY A 157 -12.26 10.43 16.28
C GLY A 157 -13.17 10.25 17.48
N PHE A 158 -13.00 9.16 18.23
CA PHE A 158 -13.64 9.03 19.52
C PHE A 158 -13.09 10.09 20.48
N LYS A 159 -13.95 10.58 21.34
CA LYS A 159 -13.60 11.50 22.42
C LYS A 159 -13.83 10.83 23.75
N LYS A 160 -12.91 11.04 24.68
CA LYS A 160 -13.09 10.63 26.07
C LYS A 160 -14.27 11.41 26.66
N GLU A 161 -15.24 10.69 27.20
CA GLU A 161 -16.46 11.24 27.80
C GLU A 161 -16.49 11.11 29.32
N GLY A 162 -15.72 10.15 29.88
CA GLY A 162 -15.66 9.94 31.31
C GLY A 162 -14.63 8.92 31.73
N ILE A 163 -14.43 8.83 33.06
CA ILE A 163 -13.63 7.80 33.74
C ILE A 163 -14.45 7.23 34.85
N LEU A 164 -14.63 5.92 34.86
CA LEU A 164 -15.17 5.18 35.97
C LEU A 164 -13.98 4.75 36.85
N LYS A 165 -13.82 5.39 38.01
CA LYS A 165 -12.69 5.14 38.92
C LYS A 165 -12.84 3.79 39.60
N ASN A 166 -11.74 3.04 39.73
CA ASN A 166 -11.67 1.74 40.40
C ASN A 166 -12.78 0.78 39.97
N HIS A 167 -13.10 0.79 38.69
CA HIS A 167 -14.29 0.14 38.13
C HIS A 167 -14.15 -1.37 37.98
N ILE A 168 -12.93 -1.84 37.76
CA ILE A 168 -12.65 -3.28 37.62
C ILE A 168 -11.48 -3.69 38.51
N LYS A 169 -11.46 -4.97 38.90
CA LYS A 169 -10.37 -5.58 39.69
C LYS A 169 -9.72 -6.68 38.83
N THR A 170 -8.42 -6.56 38.52
CA THR A 170 -7.63 -7.61 37.84
C THR A 170 -6.33 -7.80 38.62
N ASN A 171 -5.91 -9.05 38.82
CA ASN A 171 -4.67 -9.37 39.54
C ASN A 171 -4.51 -8.57 40.84
N GLU A 172 -5.56 -8.56 41.65
CA GLU A 172 -5.67 -7.88 42.98
C GLU A 172 -5.54 -6.33 42.90
N LYS A 173 -5.49 -5.71 41.70
CA LYS A 173 -5.44 -4.26 41.53
C LYS A 173 -6.74 -3.72 40.92
N TYR A 174 -7.18 -2.56 41.43
CA TYR A 174 -8.28 -1.81 40.84
C TYR A 174 -7.78 -0.97 39.66
N HIS A 175 -8.56 -0.94 38.60
CA HIS A 175 -8.29 -0.17 37.41
C HIS A 175 -9.49 0.66 37.00
N ASN A 176 -9.21 1.78 36.32
CA ASN A 176 -10.25 2.64 35.78
C ASN A 176 -10.73 2.13 34.41
N SER A 177 -12.03 2.33 34.15
CA SER A 177 -12.59 2.24 32.81
C SER A 177 -12.71 3.61 32.18
N ILE A 178 -12.32 3.74 30.93
CA ILE A 178 -12.38 4.97 30.16
C ILE A 178 -13.52 4.85 29.15
N LEU A 179 -14.48 5.77 29.24
CA LEU A 179 -15.60 5.86 28.33
C LEU A 179 -15.24 6.77 27.16
N HIS A 180 -15.43 6.27 25.95
CA HIS A 180 -15.28 7.03 24.73
C HIS A 180 -16.57 7.06 23.92
N GLY A 181 -16.78 8.13 23.17
CA GLY A 181 -17.91 8.26 22.27
C GLY A 181 -17.55 8.98 20.97
N ILE A 182 -18.24 8.62 19.89
CA ILE A 182 -18.19 9.30 18.61
C ILE A 182 -19.61 9.52 18.08
N PHE A 183 -19.87 10.72 17.56
CA PHE A 183 -21.14 11.06 16.94
C PHE A 183 -21.05 10.93 15.41
N LYS A 184 -22.17 10.57 14.77
CA LYS A 184 -22.29 10.46 13.31
C LYS A 184 -21.75 11.69 12.58
N GLU A 185 -22.09 12.89 13.05
CA GLU A 185 -21.62 14.15 12.45
C GLU A 185 -20.09 14.25 12.43
N LYS A 186 -19.42 13.85 13.53
CA LYS A 186 -17.95 13.83 13.62
C LYS A 186 -17.34 12.79 12.69
N PHE A 187 -17.97 11.63 12.56
CA PHE A 187 -17.54 10.56 11.65
C PHE A 187 -17.61 11.00 10.20
N VAL A 188 -18.72 11.60 9.76
CA VAL A 188 -18.89 12.10 8.38
C VAL A 188 -17.86 13.18 8.07
N LYS A 189 -17.70 14.20 8.94
CA LYS A 189 -16.69 15.25 8.79
C LYS A 189 -15.27 14.68 8.71
N LYS A 190 -14.97 13.63 9.47
CA LYS A 190 -13.65 12.99 9.45
C LYS A 190 -13.42 12.23 8.14
N ILE A 191 -14.41 11.50 7.63
CA ILE A 191 -14.29 10.79 6.35
C ILE A 191 -13.98 11.79 5.24
N ASP A 192 -14.69 12.91 5.16
CA ASP A 192 -14.48 13.94 4.14
C ASP A 192 -13.11 14.60 4.27
N ASN A 193 -12.65 14.87 5.48
CA ASN A 193 -11.33 15.47 5.73
C ASN A 193 -10.17 14.46 5.54
N ASP A 194 -10.39 13.19 5.81
CA ASP A 194 -9.37 12.15 5.66
C ASP A 194 -9.33 11.55 4.25
N GLN A 195 -10.33 11.83 3.40
CA GLN A 195 -10.32 11.35 2.03
C GLN A 195 -9.17 11.97 1.24
N LYS A 196 -8.32 11.12 0.66
CA LYS A 196 -7.18 11.52 -0.17
C LYS A 196 -7.45 11.12 -1.61
N ASN A 197 -7.72 12.11 -2.46
CA ASN A 197 -7.92 11.91 -3.89
C ASN A 197 -6.55 11.90 -4.58
N ILE A 198 -6.22 10.79 -5.22
CA ILE A 198 -4.95 10.54 -5.87
C ILE A 198 -5.18 10.34 -7.36
N LEU A 199 -4.43 11.04 -8.20
CA LEU A 199 -4.35 10.80 -9.64
C LEU A 199 -3.14 9.90 -9.91
N ILE A 200 -3.37 8.75 -10.51
CA ILE A 200 -2.34 7.90 -11.08
C ILE A 200 -2.37 8.11 -12.60
N THR A 201 -1.25 8.52 -13.21
CA THR A 201 -1.20 8.77 -14.64
C THR A 201 -0.67 7.56 -15.40
N SER A 202 -1.05 7.44 -16.68
CA SER A 202 -0.67 6.32 -17.55
C SER A 202 -0.96 4.96 -16.89
N ILE A 203 -2.23 4.80 -16.46
CA ILE A 203 -2.65 3.62 -15.69
C ILE A 203 -2.62 2.33 -16.51
N SER A 204 -2.87 2.39 -17.83
CA SER A 204 -2.79 1.26 -18.77
C SER A 204 -3.27 -0.07 -18.14
N ASN A 205 -2.39 -1.02 -17.89
CA ASN A 205 -2.66 -2.30 -17.22
C ASN A 205 -2.03 -2.38 -15.80
N LYS A 206 -1.88 -1.25 -15.11
CA LYS A 206 -1.19 -1.16 -13.80
C LYS A 206 -2.09 -1.52 -12.61
N ILE A 207 -2.90 -2.55 -12.76
CA ILE A 207 -3.90 -2.99 -11.76
C ILE A 207 -3.25 -3.23 -10.40
N THR A 208 -2.15 -3.98 -10.37
CA THR A 208 -1.44 -4.29 -9.12
C THR A 208 -0.96 -3.04 -8.38
N LEU A 209 -0.55 -1.99 -9.10
CA LEU A 209 -0.16 -0.72 -8.48
C LEU A 209 -1.36 0.01 -7.90
N ILE A 210 -2.47 0.06 -8.64
CA ILE A 210 -3.74 0.65 -8.21
C ILE A 210 -4.20 -0.03 -6.89
N ASP A 211 -4.18 -1.35 -6.84
CA ASP A 211 -4.54 -2.12 -5.66
C ASP A 211 -3.58 -1.86 -4.48
N GLN A 212 -2.28 -1.71 -4.75
CA GLN A 212 -1.31 -1.36 -3.72
C GLN A 212 -1.55 0.05 -3.16
N VAL A 213 -1.88 1.03 -4.00
CA VAL A 213 -2.26 2.37 -3.54
C VAL A 213 -3.49 2.30 -2.64
N ARG A 214 -4.54 1.56 -3.07
CA ARG A 214 -5.79 1.40 -2.31
C ARG A 214 -5.56 0.71 -0.96
N ASN A 215 -4.73 -0.34 -0.94
CA ASN A 215 -4.58 -1.24 0.21
C ASN A 215 -3.46 -0.86 1.18
N SER A 216 -2.41 -0.15 0.73
CA SER A 216 -1.25 0.15 1.56
C SER A 216 -1.46 1.32 2.51
N SER A 217 -2.38 2.23 2.20
CA SER A 217 -2.53 3.47 2.95
C SER A 217 -3.43 3.33 4.19
N ASN A 218 -3.09 4.07 5.24
CA ASN A 218 -3.94 4.26 6.42
C ASN A 218 -5.01 5.34 6.20
N PHE A 219 -5.00 5.97 5.02
CA PHE A 219 -5.95 6.99 4.61
C PHE A 219 -7.13 6.39 3.84
N ASN A 220 -8.26 7.07 3.83
CA ASN A 220 -9.33 6.78 2.90
C ASN A 220 -8.92 7.33 1.53
N ILE A 221 -8.59 6.45 0.58
CA ILE A 221 -8.09 6.84 -0.75
C ILE A 221 -9.20 6.66 -1.78
N LYS A 222 -9.39 7.70 -2.60
CA LYS A 222 -10.12 7.64 -3.86
C LYS A 222 -9.13 7.80 -5.01
N ILE A 223 -9.11 6.83 -5.92
CA ILE A 223 -8.15 6.78 -7.02
C ILE A 223 -8.80 7.29 -8.30
N PHE A 224 -8.17 8.28 -8.89
CA PHE A 224 -8.46 8.78 -10.23
C PHE A 224 -7.40 8.24 -11.18
N GLY A 225 -7.81 7.63 -12.28
CA GLY A 225 -6.89 7.09 -13.27
C GLY A 225 -6.86 7.97 -14.50
N GLY A 226 -5.69 8.44 -14.90
CA GLY A 226 -5.49 9.19 -16.16
C GLY A 226 -4.77 8.34 -17.21
N ASP A 227 -5.35 8.21 -18.40
CA ASP A 227 -4.69 7.60 -19.55
C ASP A 227 -5.22 8.22 -20.86
N SER A 228 -4.39 8.27 -21.88
CA SER A 228 -4.81 8.71 -23.21
C SER A 228 -5.58 7.62 -23.97
N ASN A 229 -5.33 6.35 -23.65
CA ASN A 229 -6.05 5.21 -24.18
C ASN A 229 -7.32 4.93 -23.37
N VAL A 230 -8.48 5.18 -23.96
CA VAL A 230 -9.79 4.91 -23.34
C VAL A 230 -10.11 3.43 -23.18
N ASN A 231 -9.41 2.56 -23.89
CA ASN A 231 -9.59 1.11 -23.86
C ASN A 231 -8.59 0.43 -22.93
N CYS A 232 -7.92 1.19 -22.04
CA CYS A 232 -6.99 0.62 -21.09
C CYS A 232 -7.71 -0.16 -19.98
N ILE A 233 -7.13 -1.30 -19.57
CA ILE A 233 -7.71 -2.17 -18.52
C ILE A 233 -7.81 -1.44 -17.18
N GLY A 234 -6.84 -0.59 -16.86
CA GLY A 234 -6.78 0.14 -15.58
C GLY A 234 -8.02 0.98 -15.27
N LYS A 235 -8.80 1.39 -16.29
CA LYS A 235 -10.01 2.20 -16.09
C LYS A 235 -11.08 1.51 -15.23
N TYR A 236 -11.12 0.18 -15.26
CA TYR A 236 -12.10 -0.62 -14.51
C TYR A 236 -11.73 -0.81 -13.03
N PHE A 237 -10.54 -0.37 -12.63
CA PHE A 237 -9.99 -0.52 -11.28
C PHE A 237 -9.86 0.79 -10.50
N VAL A 238 -10.37 1.90 -11.05
CA VAL A 238 -10.32 3.24 -10.43
C VAL A 238 -11.73 3.77 -10.20
N GLU A 239 -11.89 4.63 -9.20
CA GLU A 239 -13.20 5.23 -8.90
C GLU A 239 -13.64 6.24 -9.96
N LYS A 240 -12.69 6.85 -10.68
CA LYS A 240 -12.98 7.73 -11.81
C LYS A 240 -11.85 7.69 -12.83
N PHE A 241 -12.21 7.43 -14.07
CA PHE A 241 -11.28 7.48 -15.19
C PHE A 241 -11.28 8.88 -15.84
N TRP A 242 -10.12 9.37 -16.19
CA TRP A 242 -9.92 10.58 -16.96
C TRP A 242 -9.26 10.26 -18.29
N LYS A 243 -9.95 10.51 -19.42
CA LYS A 243 -9.34 10.52 -20.76
C LYS A 243 -8.34 11.69 -20.78
N MET A 244 -7.15 11.41 -20.28
CA MET A 244 -6.08 12.40 -20.18
C MET A 244 -5.48 12.62 -21.58
N PRO A 245 -5.24 13.86 -22.01
CA PRO A 245 -4.51 14.12 -23.24
C PRO A 245 -3.14 13.42 -23.23
N LEU A 246 -2.61 13.15 -24.42
CA LEU A 246 -1.19 12.74 -24.50
C LEU A 246 -0.34 13.77 -23.75
N ILE A 247 0.67 13.33 -23.02
CA ILE A 247 1.47 14.19 -22.13
C ILE A 247 2.10 15.38 -22.86
N LYS A 248 2.46 15.21 -24.14
CA LYS A 248 2.99 16.28 -25.01
C LYS A 248 1.98 17.39 -25.31
N ASN A 249 0.68 17.08 -25.22
CA ASN A 249 -0.43 17.99 -25.50
C ASN A 249 -1.19 18.39 -24.22
N LEU A 250 -0.70 17.98 -23.05
CA LEU A 250 -1.37 18.27 -21.76
C LEU A 250 -0.92 19.64 -21.27
N GLU A 251 -1.82 20.63 -21.39
CA GLU A 251 -1.65 21.94 -20.79
C GLU A 251 -1.73 21.86 -19.27
N ILE A 252 -0.87 22.61 -18.58
CA ILE A 252 -0.79 22.56 -17.11
C ILE A 252 -2.06 23.13 -16.46
N GLU A 253 -2.69 24.12 -17.06
CA GLU A 253 -3.95 24.73 -16.62
C GLU A 253 -5.08 23.70 -16.65
N LYS A 254 -5.15 22.87 -17.69
CA LYS A 254 -6.13 21.79 -17.81
C LYS A 254 -5.96 20.74 -16.74
N LEU A 255 -4.70 20.35 -16.44
CA LEU A 255 -4.39 19.44 -15.34
C LEU A 255 -4.80 20.02 -13.98
N ILE A 256 -4.44 21.28 -13.71
CA ILE A 256 -4.77 21.97 -12.45
C ILE A 256 -6.29 22.08 -12.29
N LYS A 257 -7.00 22.48 -13.36
CA LYS A 257 -8.47 22.56 -13.36
C LYS A 257 -9.11 21.22 -13.03
N TYR A 258 -8.65 20.13 -13.69
CA TYR A 258 -9.12 18.78 -13.41
C TYR A 258 -8.88 18.36 -11.95
N CYS A 259 -7.69 18.63 -11.43
CA CYS A 259 -7.35 18.33 -10.04
C CYS A 259 -8.21 19.12 -9.05
N LYS A 260 -8.44 20.42 -9.29
CA LYS A 260 -9.28 21.25 -8.42
C LYS A 260 -10.74 20.78 -8.39
N ILE A 261 -11.35 20.53 -9.55
CA ILE A 261 -12.75 20.04 -9.65
C ILE A 261 -12.93 18.72 -8.90
N ASN A 262 -11.95 17.82 -9.00
CA ASN A 262 -12.02 16.49 -8.39
C ASN A 262 -11.33 16.42 -7.01
N LYS A 263 -10.95 17.57 -6.42
CA LYS A 263 -10.26 17.65 -5.12
C LYS A 263 -9.01 16.77 -5.03
N ILE A 264 -8.32 16.56 -6.15
CA ILE A 264 -7.09 15.78 -6.23
C ILE A 264 -5.93 16.59 -5.68
N LYS A 265 -5.23 16.04 -4.69
CA LYS A 265 -4.06 16.68 -4.07
C LYS A 265 -2.76 15.93 -4.30
N TYR A 266 -2.82 14.71 -4.83
CA TYR A 266 -1.66 13.85 -4.97
C TYR A 266 -1.62 13.27 -6.39
N ILE A 267 -0.45 13.33 -7.03
CA ILE A 267 -0.22 12.76 -8.38
C ILE A 267 0.94 11.77 -8.30
N ILE A 268 0.74 10.60 -8.90
CA ILE A 268 1.74 9.53 -9.02
C ILE A 268 1.95 9.26 -10.52
N PRO A 269 3.01 9.82 -11.13
CA PRO A 269 3.40 9.48 -12.48
C PRO A 269 3.98 8.06 -12.53
N THR A 270 3.57 7.28 -13.54
CA THR A 270 3.95 5.86 -13.58
C THR A 270 4.68 5.44 -14.85
N ARG A 271 4.86 6.33 -15.82
CA ARG A 271 5.52 6.07 -17.08
C ARG A 271 6.71 7.03 -17.30
N ASP A 272 7.81 6.55 -17.83
CA ASP A 272 9.02 7.35 -18.05
C ASP A 272 8.75 8.59 -18.91
N GLY A 273 7.90 8.46 -19.94
CA GLY A 273 7.51 9.58 -20.79
C GLY A 273 6.74 10.71 -20.09
N ASP A 274 6.20 10.47 -18.90
CA ASP A 274 5.44 11.48 -18.12
C ASP A 274 6.37 12.28 -17.19
N LEU A 275 7.53 11.70 -16.81
CA LEU A 275 8.34 12.22 -15.70
C LEU A 275 8.89 13.63 -15.97
N ILE A 276 9.34 13.91 -17.20
CA ILE A 276 9.87 15.23 -17.57
C ILE A 276 8.79 16.30 -17.42
N TYR A 277 7.57 16.04 -17.91
CA TYR A 277 6.45 16.97 -17.80
C TYR A 277 6.14 17.31 -16.33
N PHE A 278 5.96 16.27 -15.50
CA PHE A 278 5.64 16.48 -14.09
C PHE A 278 6.78 17.13 -13.32
N SER A 279 8.02 16.86 -13.66
CA SER A 279 9.16 17.49 -13.01
C SER A 279 9.31 18.97 -13.38
N LYS A 280 9.11 19.33 -14.64
CA LYS A 280 9.10 20.74 -15.09
C LYS A 280 7.98 21.53 -14.41
N ASN A 281 6.81 20.92 -14.25
CA ASN A 281 5.62 21.58 -13.69
C ASN A 281 5.46 21.41 -12.16
N LYS A 282 6.44 20.78 -11.48
CA LYS A 282 6.36 20.49 -10.04
C LYS A 282 6.08 21.74 -9.19
N SER A 283 6.73 22.85 -9.49
CA SER A 283 6.61 24.09 -8.72
C SER A 283 5.23 24.73 -8.86
N ILE A 284 4.68 24.78 -10.08
CA ILE A 284 3.34 25.34 -10.30
C ILE A 284 2.24 24.44 -9.70
N LEU A 285 2.40 23.12 -9.76
CA LEU A 285 1.51 22.17 -9.11
C LEU A 285 1.52 22.35 -7.60
N LEU A 286 2.72 22.50 -7.00
CA LEU A 286 2.86 22.75 -5.56
C LEU A 286 2.23 24.06 -5.12
N LYS A 287 2.38 25.15 -5.88
CA LYS A 287 1.68 26.43 -5.63
C LYS A 287 0.15 26.25 -5.59
N ASN A 288 -0.39 25.31 -6.35
CA ASN A 288 -1.80 24.93 -6.34
C ASN A 288 -2.15 23.86 -5.30
N LYS A 289 -1.25 23.56 -4.34
CA LYS A 289 -1.42 22.53 -3.30
C LYS A 289 -1.61 21.11 -3.87
N ILE A 290 -1.05 20.85 -5.05
CA ILE A 290 -1.03 19.54 -5.71
C ILE A 290 0.40 18.98 -5.57
N PHE A 291 0.54 17.88 -4.86
CA PHE A 291 1.82 17.22 -4.58
C PHE A 291 2.07 16.13 -5.61
N VAL A 292 3.27 16.10 -6.18
CA VAL A 292 3.66 15.08 -7.17
C VAL A 292 4.82 14.27 -6.62
N MET A 293 4.71 12.94 -6.71
CA MET A 293 5.82 12.04 -6.35
C MET A 293 6.81 11.98 -7.51
N ILE A 294 7.73 12.94 -7.57
CA ILE A 294 8.65 13.13 -8.70
C ILE A 294 9.98 13.71 -8.25
N SER A 295 11.09 13.14 -8.76
CA SER A 295 12.46 13.65 -8.57
C SER A 295 12.71 14.96 -9.32
N SER A 296 13.90 15.53 -9.13
CA SER A 296 14.32 16.74 -9.87
C SER A 296 14.51 16.45 -11.36
N LEU A 297 14.32 17.45 -12.23
CA LEU A 297 14.48 17.30 -13.67
C LEU A 297 15.87 16.80 -14.05
N LYS A 298 16.93 17.28 -13.38
CA LYS A 298 18.30 16.81 -13.57
C LYS A 298 18.45 15.33 -13.31
N THR A 299 17.82 14.85 -12.21
CA THR A 299 17.85 13.43 -11.84
C THR A 299 17.04 12.56 -12.82
N ILE A 300 15.91 13.06 -13.31
CA ILE A 300 15.11 12.36 -14.31
C ILE A 300 15.86 12.21 -15.61
N ASN A 301 16.47 13.30 -16.12
CA ASN A 301 17.28 13.26 -17.32
C ASN A 301 18.47 12.30 -17.18
N PHE A 302 19.10 12.25 -16.00
CA PHE A 302 20.13 11.27 -15.69
C PHE A 302 19.60 9.83 -15.82
N CYS A 303 18.39 9.54 -15.34
CA CYS A 303 17.81 8.21 -15.41
C CYS A 303 17.36 7.82 -16.83
N LEU A 304 16.81 8.74 -17.61
CA LEU A 304 16.19 8.45 -18.89
C LEU A 304 17.20 8.29 -20.04
N ASP A 305 18.37 8.93 -19.94
CA ASP A 305 19.43 8.85 -20.96
C ASP A 305 20.56 7.92 -20.51
N LYS A 306 20.67 6.75 -21.12
CA LYS A 306 21.64 5.72 -20.75
C LYS A 306 23.10 6.16 -20.93
N ILE A 307 23.38 7.07 -21.88
CA ILE A 307 24.73 7.67 -22.01
C ILE A 307 25.02 8.62 -20.87
N SER A 308 24.06 9.49 -20.54
CA SER A 308 24.15 10.37 -19.36
C SER A 308 24.31 9.58 -18.08
N PHE A 309 23.55 8.48 -17.94
CA PHE A 309 23.62 7.56 -16.81
C PHE A 309 25.02 6.96 -16.63
N TYR A 310 25.61 6.45 -17.72
CA TYR A 310 26.97 5.94 -17.72
C TYR A 310 27.99 7.03 -17.37
N LYS A 311 27.99 8.14 -18.11
CA LYS A 311 28.97 9.22 -17.93
C LYS A 311 28.96 9.81 -16.52
N ASN A 312 27.78 10.14 -16.00
CA ASN A 312 27.66 10.72 -14.68
C ASN A 312 27.85 9.67 -13.55
N GLY A 313 27.42 8.43 -13.77
CA GLY A 313 27.68 7.34 -12.83
C GLY A 313 29.16 7.04 -12.67
N LYS A 314 29.92 7.03 -13.77
CA LYS A 314 31.37 6.85 -13.76
C LYS A 314 32.08 7.94 -12.98
N LYS A 315 31.68 9.22 -13.13
CA LYS A 315 32.28 10.36 -12.40
C LYS A 315 32.20 10.21 -10.88
N VAL A 316 31.18 9.52 -10.35
CA VAL A 316 31.00 9.28 -8.93
C VAL A 316 31.30 7.83 -8.52
N ASN A 317 32.07 7.13 -9.35
CA ASN A 317 32.54 5.77 -9.13
C ASN A 317 31.39 4.76 -8.86
N LEU A 318 30.24 4.89 -9.55
CA LEU A 318 29.21 3.84 -9.55
C LEU A 318 29.62 2.68 -10.47
N PRO A 319 29.19 1.45 -10.19
CA PRO A 319 29.49 0.27 -11.01
C PRO A 319 28.61 0.23 -12.27
N VAL A 320 28.56 1.33 -13.03
CA VAL A 320 27.77 1.44 -14.25
C VAL A 320 28.37 0.62 -15.38
N ILE A 321 27.51 -0.01 -16.19
CA ILE A 321 27.94 -0.73 -17.40
C ILE A 321 28.47 0.28 -18.41
N GLN A 322 29.65 0.00 -18.98
CA GLN A 322 30.21 0.83 -20.06
C GLN A 322 29.20 0.96 -21.19
N THR A 323 28.92 2.18 -21.62
CA THR A 323 27.88 2.48 -22.59
C THR A 323 28.41 3.51 -23.59
N SER A 324 28.31 3.24 -24.89
CA SER A 324 28.71 4.16 -25.97
C SER A 324 27.77 4.07 -27.15
N GLU A 325 27.72 5.15 -27.95
CA GLU A 325 27.10 5.19 -29.29
C GLU A 325 28.05 4.61 -30.33
N ASN A 326 29.35 4.53 -30.02
CA ASN A 326 30.34 3.93 -30.87
C ASN A 326 30.77 2.55 -30.35
N ILE A 327 30.50 1.49 -31.10
CA ILE A 327 30.85 0.11 -30.76
C ILE A 327 32.35 -0.10 -30.55
N GLN A 328 33.20 0.70 -31.25
CA GLN A 328 34.65 0.56 -31.12
C GLN A 328 35.18 0.92 -29.75
N GLU A 329 34.43 1.71 -28.97
CA GLU A 329 34.78 2.06 -27.61
C GLU A 329 34.45 0.94 -26.61
N ILE A 330 33.69 -0.08 -27.02
CA ILE A 330 33.26 -1.20 -26.17
C ILE A 330 34.17 -2.41 -26.42
N LYS A 331 35.04 -2.70 -25.46
CA LYS A 331 35.89 -3.89 -25.48
C LYS A 331 35.13 -5.10 -24.93
N SER A 332 34.57 -5.92 -25.81
CA SER A 332 33.81 -7.11 -25.43
C SER A 332 33.78 -8.13 -26.57
N ASN A 333 33.61 -9.42 -26.21
CA ASN A 333 33.38 -10.48 -27.21
C ASN A 333 31.90 -10.57 -27.60
N LYS A 334 31.02 -10.16 -26.72
CA LYS A 334 29.57 -10.17 -26.95
C LYS A 334 28.97 -8.84 -26.51
N TYR A 335 27.94 -8.40 -27.24
CA TYR A 335 27.36 -7.08 -27.10
C TYR A 335 25.88 -7.13 -26.75
N VAL A 336 25.45 -6.08 -26.06
CA VAL A 336 24.04 -5.67 -25.92
C VAL A 336 23.84 -4.41 -26.73
N VAL A 337 22.79 -4.38 -27.56
CA VAL A 337 22.39 -3.21 -28.32
C VAL A 337 20.95 -2.86 -27.99
N LYS A 338 20.70 -1.60 -27.69
CA LYS A 338 19.37 -1.11 -27.32
C LYS A 338 19.21 0.37 -27.57
N GLU A 339 17.98 0.88 -27.49
CA GLU A 339 17.74 2.32 -27.58
C GLU A 339 18.38 3.08 -26.40
N ARG A 340 18.96 4.25 -26.69
CA ARG A 340 19.49 5.20 -25.70
C ARG A 340 18.40 5.65 -24.74
N PHE A 341 17.21 5.97 -25.27
CA PHE A 341 16.02 6.36 -24.51
C PHE A 341 14.99 5.24 -24.56
N GLY A 342 14.11 5.16 -23.55
CA GLY A 342 13.06 4.16 -23.48
C GLY A 342 13.24 3.14 -22.33
N SER A 343 12.22 2.33 -22.13
CA SER A 343 12.12 1.34 -21.05
C SER A 343 11.35 0.09 -21.53
N GLY A 344 11.32 -0.96 -20.68
CA GLY A 344 10.52 -2.15 -20.93
C GLY A 344 11.15 -3.17 -21.85
N SER A 345 12.47 -3.11 -22.06
CA SER A 345 13.23 -4.06 -22.91
C SER A 345 12.66 -4.21 -24.34
N ILE A 346 12.04 -3.16 -24.87
CA ILE A 346 11.55 -3.12 -26.24
C ILE A 346 12.76 -2.94 -27.16
N GLN A 347 12.87 -3.77 -28.19
CA GLN A 347 13.97 -3.71 -29.18
C GLN A 347 15.36 -3.74 -28.52
N ILE A 348 15.67 -4.85 -27.83
CA ILE A 348 16.98 -5.12 -27.26
C ILE A 348 17.62 -6.34 -27.93
N GLY A 349 18.82 -6.18 -28.46
CA GLY A 349 19.65 -7.27 -28.92
C GLY A 349 20.62 -7.72 -27.82
N LEU A 350 20.57 -8.98 -27.45
CA LEU A 350 21.39 -9.57 -26.39
C LEU A 350 22.37 -10.60 -26.96
N ASN A 351 23.55 -10.76 -26.35
CA ASN A 351 24.55 -11.78 -26.67
C ASN A 351 24.99 -11.76 -28.14
N LEU A 352 25.06 -10.57 -28.75
CA LEU A 352 25.38 -10.39 -30.17
C LEU A 352 26.89 -10.43 -30.42
N THR A 353 27.31 -11.00 -31.55
CA THR A 353 28.66 -10.75 -32.09
C THR A 353 28.77 -9.30 -32.50
N LYS A 354 30.00 -8.79 -32.70
CA LYS A 354 30.22 -7.41 -33.14
C LYS A 354 29.48 -7.08 -34.45
N GLN A 355 29.53 -7.97 -35.42
CA GLN A 355 28.85 -7.78 -36.72
C GLN A 355 27.33 -7.74 -36.55
N ASN A 356 26.75 -8.70 -35.76
CA ASN A 356 25.31 -8.73 -35.50
C ASN A 356 24.84 -7.52 -34.68
N ALA A 357 25.68 -7.01 -33.78
CA ALA A 357 25.40 -5.80 -33.01
C ALA A 357 25.31 -4.55 -33.93
N ILE A 358 26.23 -4.42 -34.89
CA ILE A 358 26.19 -3.35 -35.88
C ILE A 358 24.95 -3.46 -36.77
N ASN A 359 24.60 -4.67 -37.21
CA ASN A 359 23.40 -4.88 -38.02
C ASN A 359 22.13 -4.59 -37.24
N TYR A 360 22.07 -5.02 -35.99
CA TYR A 360 20.90 -4.75 -35.10
C TYR A 360 20.72 -3.25 -34.81
N ALA A 361 21.83 -2.50 -34.70
CA ALA A 361 21.78 -1.06 -34.46
C ALA A 361 21.07 -0.30 -35.59
N LYS A 362 21.10 -0.80 -36.86
CA LYS A 362 20.44 -0.16 -37.99
C LYS A 362 18.93 -0.06 -37.90
N ILE A 363 18.28 -0.91 -37.10
CA ILE A 363 16.82 -0.89 -36.91
C ILE A 363 16.39 0.00 -35.73
N LEU A 364 17.34 0.57 -35.00
CA LEU A 364 17.09 1.45 -33.87
C LEU A 364 17.24 2.92 -34.26
N GLN A 365 16.53 3.81 -33.55
CA GLN A 365 16.62 5.26 -33.80
C GLN A 365 17.87 5.88 -33.16
N ASN A 366 18.16 5.51 -31.92
CA ASN A 366 19.28 6.01 -31.14
C ASN A 366 20.03 4.85 -30.47
N PRO A 367 20.73 4.00 -31.25
CA PRO A 367 21.37 2.80 -30.74
C PRO A 367 22.52 3.12 -29.77
N ILE A 368 22.62 2.33 -28.73
CA ILE A 368 23.78 2.29 -27.84
C ILE A 368 24.30 0.86 -27.71
N PHE A 369 25.58 0.76 -27.45
CA PHE A 369 26.30 -0.51 -27.25
C PHE A 369 26.79 -0.63 -25.82
N GLN A 370 26.68 -1.85 -25.30
CA GLN A 370 27.22 -2.24 -23.99
C GLN A 370 27.88 -3.63 -24.09
N PRO A 371 28.85 -3.98 -23.25
CA PRO A 371 29.27 -5.36 -23.12
C PRO A 371 28.12 -6.23 -22.65
N HIS A 372 27.99 -7.44 -23.19
CA HIS A 372 27.08 -8.43 -22.67
C HIS A 372 27.66 -9.04 -21.39
N ILE A 373 26.97 -8.90 -20.28
CA ILE A 373 27.37 -9.40 -18.97
C ILE A 373 26.43 -10.53 -18.60
N ILE A 374 26.98 -11.69 -18.28
CA ILE A 374 26.23 -12.84 -17.76
C ILE A 374 26.17 -12.71 -16.24
N GLY A 375 24.99 -12.77 -15.68
CA GLY A 375 24.78 -12.65 -14.25
C GLY A 375 23.32 -12.75 -13.83
N GLU A 376 23.10 -12.78 -12.55
CA GLU A 376 21.76 -12.78 -11.96
C GLU A 376 21.23 -11.34 -11.88
N GLU A 377 19.95 -11.16 -12.21
CA GLU A 377 19.31 -9.85 -12.15
C GLU A 377 18.64 -9.58 -10.79
N PHE A 378 18.88 -8.37 -10.28
CA PHE A 378 18.21 -7.88 -9.07
C PHE A 378 17.58 -6.51 -9.33
N SER A 379 16.48 -6.26 -8.64
CA SER A 379 15.89 -4.92 -8.51
C SER A 379 15.96 -4.46 -7.07
N ILE A 380 16.25 -3.19 -6.88
CA ILE A 380 16.28 -2.53 -5.60
C ILE A 380 15.20 -1.47 -5.60
N ASP A 381 14.14 -1.66 -4.81
CA ASP A 381 13.14 -0.63 -4.60
C ASP A 381 13.50 0.16 -3.33
N GLY A 382 13.37 1.47 -3.38
CA GLY A 382 13.57 2.33 -2.22
C GLY A 382 12.69 3.56 -2.22
N TYR A 383 12.51 4.15 -1.05
CA TYR A 383 11.85 5.45 -0.90
C TYR A 383 12.80 6.47 -0.33
N VAL A 384 12.93 7.60 -1.02
CA VAL A 384 13.76 8.73 -0.63
C VAL A 384 12.87 9.92 -0.27
N THR A 385 13.09 10.46 0.92
CA THR A 385 12.33 11.60 1.45
C THR A 385 12.75 12.93 0.81
N LYS A 386 11.94 13.97 1.00
CA LYS A 386 12.27 15.35 0.58
C LYS A 386 13.62 15.82 1.13
N ASN A 387 13.99 15.36 2.33
CA ASN A 387 15.26 15.68 2.97
C ASN A 387 16.40 14.73 2.57
N LYS A 388 16.26 14.03 1.45
CA LYS A 388 17.25 13.08 0.89
C LYS A 388 17.62 11.92 1.81
N LYS A 389 16.77 11.59 2.78
CA LYS A 389 16.96 10.43 3.65
C LYS A 389 16.31 9.21 3.02
N ILE A 390 17.00 8.08 3.07
CA ILE A 390 16.46 6.78 2.65
C ILE A 390 15.54 6.28 3.76
N GLN A 391 14.26 6.21 3.47
CA GLN A 391 13.23 5.76 4.42
C GLN A 391 13.10 4.23 4.45
N GLY A 392 13.37 3.55 3.33
CA GLY A 392 13.36 2.10 3.23
C GLY A 392 13.99 1.61 1.93
N ILE A 393 14.50 0.38 1.95
CA ILE A 393 15.06 -0.34 0.79
C ILE A 393 14.56 -1.78 0.85
N VAL A 394 14.22 -2.36 -0.30
CA VAL A 394 13.93 -3.79 -0.47
C VAL A 394 14.65 -4.28 -1.71
N VAL A 395 15.45 -5.35 -1.56
CA VAL A 395 16.15 -6.01 -2.66
C VAL A 395 15.36 -7.22 -3.11
N ARG A 396 15.17 -7.37 -4.43
CA ARG A 396 14.44 -8.47 -5.06
C ARG A 396 15.32 -9.13 -6.12
N LYS A 397 15.44 -10.47 -6.04
CA LYS A 397 15.98 -11.28 -7.14
C LYS A 397 14.89 -11.47 -8.20
N ARG A 398 15.22 -11.35 -9.48
CA ARG A 398 14.33 -11.54 -10.62
C ARG A 398 14.53 -12.96 -11.15
N ASN A 399 13.77 -13.92 -10.59
CA ASN A 399 13.97 -15.34 -10.87
C ASN A 399 13.48 -15.75 -12.27
N LEU A 400 12.41 -15.11 -12.76
CA LEU A 400 11.89 -15.30 -14.11
C LEU A 400 11.50 -13.96 -14.71
N VAL A 401 12.12 -13.63 -15.85
CA VAL A 401 11.85 -12.40 -16.60
C VAL A 401 11.31 -12.78 -17.98
N VAL A 402 10.17 -12.23 -18.36
CA VAL A 402 9.55 -12.40 -19.69
C VAL A 402 9.24 -11.02 -20.26
N SER A 403 9.73 -10.72 -21.44
CA SER A 403 9.57 -9.41 -22.12
C SER A 403 9.92 -8.22 -21.21
N GLY A 404 11.03 -8.32 -20.47
CA GLY A 404 11.50 -7.30 -19.54
C GLY A 404 10.72 -7.18 -18.23
N GLU A 405 9.61 -7.91 -18.07
CA GLU A 405 8.83 -7.97 -16.85
C GLU A 405 9.20 -9.16 -15.97
N SER A 406 9.39 -8.91 -14.68
CA SER A 406 9.62 -9.98 -13.73
C SER A 406 8.31 -10.72 -13.43
N LYS A 407 8.20 -11.97 -13.86
CA LYS A 407 7.07 -12.86 -13.59
C LYS A 407 7.21 -13.55 -12.23
N ILE A 408 8.43 -13.90 -11.83
CA ILE A 408 8.74 -14.43 -10.50
C ILE A 408 9.85 -13.57 -9.89
N SER A 409 9.60 -13.04 -8.71
CA SER A 409 10.58 -12.27 -7.93
C SER A 409 10.57 -12.72 -6.47
N GLN A 410 11.72 -12.74 -5.84
CA GLN A 410 11.88 -13.10 -4.44
C GLN A 410 12.61 -12.00 -3.68
N VAL A 411 12.12 -11.64 -2.50
CA VAL A 411 12.81 -10.72 -1.60
C VAL A 411 14.00 -11.41 -0.97
N ILE A 412 15.15 -10.76 -1.05
CA ILE A 412 16.40 -11.21 -0.46
C ILE A 412 17.04 -10.11 0.39
N THR A 413 18.02 -10.48 1.20
CA THR A 413 18.89 -9.54 1.90
C THR A 413 20.29 -9.60 1.27
N ASN A 414 20.77 -8.48 0.73
CA ASN A 414 22.12 -8.36 0.18
C ASN A 414 22.68 -6.97 0.46
N LYS A 415 23.57 -6.89 1.44
CA LYS A 415 24.17 -5.61 1.88
C LYS A 415 25.00 -4.93 0.80
N LYS A 416 25.72 -5.67 -0.05
CA LYS A 416 26.51 -5.10 -1.15
C LYS A 416 25.61 -4.37 -2.14
N ILE A 417 24.48 -4.98 -2.51
CA ILE A 417 23.48 -4.38 -3.41
C ILE A 417 22.83 -3.14 -2.75
N GLU A 418 22.48 -3.21 -1.45
CA GLU A 418 21.95 -2.04 -0.72
C GLU A 418 22.95 -0.87 -0.68
N GLN A 419 24.25 -1.14 -0.59
CA GLN A 419 25.30 -0.11 -0.64
C GLN A 419 25.33 0.64 -1.98
N VAL A 420 25.06 -0.06 -3.11
CA VAL A 420 24.94 0.59 -4.42
C VAL A 420 23.79 1.60 -4.41
N PHE A 421 22.63 1.23 -3.85
CA PHE A 421 21.51 2.15 -3.70
C PHE A 421 21.89 3.38 -2.89
N ASN A 422 22.50 3.18 -1.71
CA ASN A 422 22.95 4.27 -0.84
C ASN A 422 23.91 5.23 -1.57
N LYS A 423 24.85 4.69 -2.35
CA LYS A 423 25.81 5.48 -3.12
C LYS A 423 25.15 6.32 -4.21
N ILE A 424 24.15 5.79 -4.89
CA ILE A 424 23.36 6.52 -5.90
C ILE A 424 22.60 7.68 -5.24
N ILE A 425 21.88 7.40 -4.13
CA ILE A 425 21.06 8.42 -3.47
C ILE A 425 21.93 9.55 -2.89
N LYS A 426 23.12 9.24 -2.43
CA LYS A 426 24.07 10.26 -1.94
C LYS A 426 24.50 11.26 -3.03
N ASN A 427 24.60 10.80 -4.28
CA ASN A 427 25.15 11.60 -5.38
C ASN A 427 24.09 12.30 -6.25
N PHE A 428 22.84 11.84 -6.23
CA PHE A 428 21.78 12.38 -7.08
C PHE A 428 20.55 12.79 -6.26
N ASN A 429 19.83 13.81 -6.71
CA ASN A 429 18.71 14.40 -5.98
C ASN A 429 17.39 13.67 -6.27
N PHE A 430 17.28 12.43 -5.76
CA PHE A 430 16.08 11.63 -5.85
C PHE A 430 15.01 12.04 -4.83
N TYR A 431 13.76 11.75 -5.18
CA TYR A 431 12.61 11.89 -4.29
C TYR A 431 11.51 10.89 -4.65
N GLY A 432 10.90 10.29 -3.63
CA GLY A 432 9.80 9.34 -3.79
C GLY A 432 10.28 7.91 -4.01
N HIS A 433 9.49 7.12 -4.71
CA HIS A 433 9.80 5.73 -5.02
C HIS A 433 10.77 5.61 -6.19
N ILE A 434 11.79 4.77 -6.02
CA ILE A 434 12.88 4.59 -6.99
C ILE A 434 13.10 3.10 -7.16
N VAL A 435 13.37 2.69 -8.39
CA VAL A 435 13.76 1.31 -8.74
C VAL A 435 15.11 1.33 -9.44
N ILE A 436 16.06 0.59 -8.92
CA ILE A 436 17.39 0.39 -9.51
C ILE A 436 17.50 -1.06 -9.93
N GLN A 437 18.11 -1.31 -11.11
CA GLN A 437 18.38 -2.66 -11.59
C GLN A 437 19.89 -2.90 -11.67
N VAL A 438 20.29 -4.07 -11.21
CA VAL A 438 21.68 -4.51 -11.25
C VAL A 438 21.80 -5.94 -11.72
N LEU A 439 22.94 -6.26 -12.35
CA LEU A 439 23.43 -7.61 -12.58
C LEU A 439 24.52 -7.93 -11.56
N VAL A 440 24.58 -9.18 -11.14
CA VAL A 440 25.67 -9.70 -10.30
C VAL A 440 26.25 -10.93 -11.04
N ASP A 441 27.51 -10.86 -11.41
CA ASP A 441 28.17 -11.95 -12.11
C ASP A 441 28.60 -13.09 -11.16
N SER A 442 29.15 -14.15 -11.72
CA SER A 442 29.65 -15.32 -10.98
C SER A 442 30.80 -15.03 -10.00
N LYS A 443 31.42 -13.83 -10.11
CA LYS A 443 32.50 -13.35 -9.22
C LYS A 443 31.97 -12.35 -8.19
N ASP A 444 30.65 -12.28 -7.98
CA ASP A 444 29.99 -11.30 -7.08
C ASP A 444 30.20 -9.83 -7.46
N LYS A 445 30.63 -9.54 -8.69
CA LYS A 445 30.77 -8.16 -9.15
C LYS A 445 29.43 -7.61 -9.57
N ILE A 446 29.11 -6.41 -9.08
CA ILE A 446 27.84 -5.73 -9.32
C ILE A 446 28.00 -4.79 -10.53
N TYR A 447 27.01 -4.83 -11.41
CA TYR A 447 26.90 -3.97 -12.59
C TYR A 447 25.55 -3.27 -12.58
N LEU A 448 25.58 -1.95 -12.58
CA LEU A 448 24.39 -1.12 -12.55
C LEU A 448 23.82 -0.94 -13.96
N ILE A 449 22.60 -1.47 -14.18
CA ILE A 449 21.94 -1.47 -15.49
C ILE A 449 21.21 -0.17 -15.74
N GLU A 450 20.33 0.22 -14.83
CA GLU A 450 19.46 1.39 -14.94
C GLU A 450 18.90 1.83 -13.58
N CYS A 451 18.40 3.06 -13.56
CA CYS A 451 17.69 3.63 -12.41
C CYS A 451 16.40 4.32 -12.91
N ASN A 452 15.27 3.97 -12.28
CA ASN A 452 13.96 4.48 -12.63
C ASN A 452 13.37 5.25 -11.45
N SER A 453 13.11 6.57 -11.63
CA SER A 453 12.51 7.43 -10.59
C SER A 453 10.99 7.31 -10.56
N ARG A 454 10.49 6.09 -10.50
CA ARG A 454 9.08 5.71 -10.48
C ARG A 454 8.89 4.28 -9.99
N PHE A 455 7.63 3.86 -9.82
CA PHE A 455 7.30 2.47 -9.54
C PHE A 455 7.63 1.56 -10.73
N GLY A 456 8.23 0.43 -10.46
CA GLY A 456 8.46 -0.65 -11.41
C GLY A 456 7.35 -1.70 -11.37
N GLY A 457 7.27 -2.54 -12.39
CA GLY A 457 6.30 -3.61 -12.45
C GLY A 457 6.31 -4.54 -11.22
N GLY A 458 7.46 -4.85 -10.65
CA GLY A 458 7.61 -5.70 -9.46
C GLY A 458 7.59 -4.97 -8.11
N SER A 459 7.43 -3.63 -8.07
CA SER A 459 7.45 -2.84 -6.83
C SER A 459 6.35 -3.22 -5.84
N SER A 460 5.26 -3.85 -6.32
CA SER A 460 4.19 -4.37 -5.47
C SER A 460 4.69 -5.35 -4.40
N LEU A 461 5.70 -6.17 -4.71
CA LEU A 461 6.32 -7.07 -3.75
C LEU A 461 7.05 -6.30 -2.64
N SER A 462 7.77 -5.25 -2.99
CA SER A 462 8.49 -4.40 -2.03
C SER A 462 7.54 -3.65 -1.11
N ILE A 463 6.41 -3.16 -1.64
CA ILE A 463 5.35 -2.52 -0.86
C ILE A 463 4.72 -3.52 0.11
N GLU A 464 4.40 -4.72 -0.35
CA GLU A 464 3.85 -5.81 0.46
C GLU A 464 4.81 -6.25 1.57
N CYS A 465 6.12 -6.03 1.38
CA CYS A 465 7.16 -6.27 2.37
C CYS A 465 7.46 -5.07 3.27
N GLY A 466 6.63 -4.03 3.23
CA GLY A 466 6.69 -2.89 4.14
C GLY A 466 7.42 -1.64 3.61
N LEU A 467 7.72 -1.58 2.30
CA LEU A 467 8.17 -0.34 1.66
C LEU A 467 6.96 0.58 1.42
N ASP A 468 6.51 1.25 2.48
CA ASP A 468 5.24 1.97 2.57
C ASP A 468 5.24 3.33 1.84
N SER A 469 5.69 3.31 0.57
CA SER A 469 5.96 4.50 -0.24
C SER A 469 4.77 5.44 -0.37
N PHE A 470 3.54 4.92 -0.43
CA PHE A 470 2.35 5.75 -0.61
C PHE A 470 2.00 6.52 0.67
N ASN A 471 2.03 5.86 1.83
CA ASN A 471 1.80 6.53 3.11
C ASN A 471 2.89 7.56 3.41
N TRP A 472 4.15 7.23 3.14
CA TRP A 472 5.25 8.16 3.35
C TRP A 472 5.09 9.40 2.48
N PHE A 473 4.73 9.24 1.21
CA PHE A 473 4.48 10.37 0.31
C PHE A 473 3.34 11.27 0.81
N ILE A 474 2.20 10.69 1.21
CA ILE A 474 1.06 11.45 1.73
C ILE A 474 1.43 12.15 3.04
N LYS A 475 2.07 11.44 3.98
CA LYS A 475 2.50 12.00 5.27
C LYS A 475 3.50 13.15 5.11
N GLU A 476 4.50 12.99 4.24
CA GLU A 476 5.43 14.08 3.92
C GLU A 476 4.73 15.29 3.31
N SER A 477 3.74 15.06 2.47
CA SER A 477 2.96 16.13 1.85
C SER A 477 2.09 16.90 2.87
N LEU A 478 1.72 16.22 3.97
CA LEU A 478 0.98 16.79 5.10
C LEU A 478 1.89 17.34 6.21
N GLY A 479 3.22 17.27 6.06
CA GLY A 479 4.17 17.66 7.12
C GLY A 479 4.17 16.72 8.34
N GLN A 480 3.65 15.51 8.21
CA GLN A 480 3.52 14.54 9.30
C GLN A 480 4.78 13.68 9.45
N LYS A 481 5.04 13.20 10.66
CA LYS A 481 6.13 12.26 10.95
C LYS A 481 5.91 10.94 10.22
N LEU A 482 6.95 10.46 9.56
CA LEU A 482 6.91 9.18 8.85
C LEU A 482 6.95 8.01 9.84
N SER A 483 6.22 6.93 9.52
CA SER A 483 6.33 5.67 10.23
C SER A 483 7.73 5.08 10.06
N LYS A 484 8.25 4.44 11.11
CA LYS A 484 9.54 3.75 11.03
C LYS A 484 9.48 2.61 10.00
N ARG A 485 10.62 2.37 9.33
CA ARG A 485 10.82 1.20 8.47
C ARG A 485 10.58 -0.08 9.28
N VAL A 486 10.02 -1.09 8.65
CA VAL A 486 9.95 -2.45 9.20
C VAL A 486 11.39 -2.98 9.41
N LYS A 487 11.75 -3.29 10.64
CA LYS A 487 13.13 -3.71 11.00
C LYS A 487 13.53 -5.04 10.33
N LYS A 488 12.60 -5.97 10.17
CA LYS A 488 12.83 -7.27 9.53
C LYS A 488 11.93 -7.38 8.30
N ILE A 489 12.55 -7.35 7.12
CA ILE A 489 11.85 -7.49 5.84
C ILE A 489 11.44 -8.95 5.68
N PRO A 490 10.14 -9.25 5.48
CA PRO A 490 9.70 -10.64 5.31
C PRO A 490 10.20 -11.21 3.98
N LYS A 491 10.67 -12.46 4.00
CA LYS A 491 10.99 -13.21 2.78
C LYS A 491 9.68 -13.60 2.10
N LYS A 492 9.37 -12.95 0.97
CA LYS A 492 8.18 -13.24 0.16
C LYS A 492 8.58 -13.43 -1.29
N THR A 493 7.79 -14.22 -2.00
CA THR A 493 7.89 -14.42 -3.44
C THR A 493 6.65 -13.86 -4.11
N LEU A 494 6.85 -13.09 -5.18
CA LEU A 494 5.81 -12.64 -6.11
C LEU A 494 5.76 -13.61 -7.28
N ILE A 495 4.57 -14.10 -7.57
CA ILE A 495 4.25 -14.84 -8.80
C ILE A 495 3.16 -14.04 -9.52
N ARG A 496 3.40 -13.71 -10.79
CA ARG A 496 2.44 -13.01 -11.64
C ARG A 496 1.77 -13.98 -12.58
N TYR A 497 0.45 -13.96 -12.57
CA TYR A 497 -0.41 -14.74 -13.46
C TYR A 497 -1.58 -13.90 -13.96
N SER A 498 -2.14 -14.28 -15.08
CA SER A 498 -3.36 -13.66 -15.61
C SER A 498 -4.58 -14.15 -14.84
N LYS A 499 -5.56 -13.27 -14.66
CA LYS A 499 -6.85 -13.57 -14.06
C LYS A 499 -7.94 -12.82 -14.81
N ASP A 500 -8.98 -13.55 -15.21
CA ASP A 500 -10.16 -12.97 -15.86
C ASP A 500 -11.05 -12.24 -14.84
N MET A 501 -11.67 -11.15 -15.29
CA MET A 501 -12.71 -10.43 -14.56
C MET A 501 -13.92 -10.26 -15.46
N PHE A 502 -15.05 -10.74 -14.97
CA PHE A 502 -16.34 -10.59 -15.67
C PHE A 502 -17.02 -9.33 -15.16
N ILE A 503 -17.50 -8.49 -16.06
CA ILE A 503 -18.21 -7.24 -15.79
C ILE A 503 -19.59 -7.37 -16.38
N SER A 504 -20.63 -7.14 -15.59
CA SER A 504 -22.02 -7.04 -16.03
C SER A 504 -22.37 -5.65 -16.51
#